data_6b9b424b2a86a8945156514d291c9960
#
_entry.id   6b9b424b2a86a8945156514d291c9960
#
_cell.length_a   1.000
_cell.length_b   1.000
_cell.length_c   1.000
_cell.angle_alpha   90.00
_cell.angle_beta   90.00
_cell.angle_gamma   90.00
#
_symmetry.space_group_name_H-M   'P 1'
#
loop_
_entity.id
_entity.type
_entity.pdbx_description
1 polymer ?
#
loop_
_entity_poly.entity_id
_entity_poly.type
_entity_poly.pdbx_seq_one_letter_code
_entity_poly.pdbx_strand_id
1 'polypeptide(L)'
;MRISFSMDGVKNMDELYTYTVEKDRWGEDIATEHYCGDDYCEKIVKSVWDSLSAADWKHYKYIGSRDRIANETLILTAADDSQYQVSFAINTYRGKAARLEITLVAMETDTYDHRLESLKIALKNFLLPNWNQCTWLLDEQSAALCKEAYEKAFAVENTLRAFVSKVLIHFLGVNWLRKAGLEKNAASVDSLKGKFTQRVPEFDNINTDFLSMTLETLTSVVFQGIIYEDEIILSRNDYLQIQEMKEKGNIADFIKKRRSVYKRIWEDLFVPYVDDPAAFKAAVHNFIEDRNHIAHSKVLSWNAYQITLGDFSAITNLITSANTKFEQDETSDEVALTLEIEMEESQYDNEDYLRDRLSSETGIDILDEEEIKDWFDEVFHELYNSVYQQYHLDVCYDISDLSSNIGDLGFTISSPAVEDGSAKLKIIA
;
A
#
# COMPACT_ATOMS: atom_id res chain seq x y z
N MET A 1 -4.49 -29.00 -14.71
CA MET A 1 -5.30 -27.82 -14.36
C MET A 1 -6.78 -28.11 -14.48
N ARG A 2 -7.58 -27.56 -13.60
CA ARG A 2 -9.03 -27.76 -13.54
C ARG A 2 -9.77 -26.41 -13.63
N ILE A 3 -10.86 -26.40 -14.44
CA ILE A 3 -11.77 -25.27 -14.56
C ILE A 3 -13.18 -25.78 -14.34
N SER A 4 -14.00 -25.06 -13.58
CA SER A 4 -15.40 -25.45 -13.30
C SER A 4 -16.31 -24.24 -13.34
N PHE A 5 -17.43 -24.37 -14.02
CA PHE A 5 -18.50 -23.36 -14.04
C PHE A 5 -19.86 -24.01 -14.18
N SER A 6 -20.91 -23.31 -13.84
CA SER A 6 -22.29 -23.77 -14.02
C SER A 6 -23.08 -22.82 -14.90
N MET A 7 -24.01 -23.43 -15.65
CA MET A 7 -25.05 -22.72 -16.38
C MET A 7 -26.37 -22.96 -15.65
N ASP A 8 -27.01 -21.88 -15.24
CA ASP A 8 -28.23 -21.94 -14.44
C ASP A 8 -29.45 -21.42 -15.23
N GLY A 9 -30.56 -22.15 -15.15
CA GLY A 9 -31.82 -21.78 -15.76
C GLY A 9 -31.79 -21.87 -17.28
N VAL A 10 -32.07 -23.06 -17.83
CA VAL A 10 -32.24 -23.23 -19.28
C VAL A 10 -33.44 -22.40 -19.75
N LYS A 11 -33.29 -21.65 -20.85
CA LYS A 11 -34.31 -20.78 -21.38
C LYS A 11 -35.46 -21.56 -22.03
N ASN A 12 -35.15 -22.68 -22.65
CA ASN A 12 -36.13 -23.56 -23.27
C ASN A 12 -35.99 -24.98 -22.69
N MET A 13 -36.97 -25.40 -21.90
CA MET A 13 -37.00 -26.73 -21.30
C MET A 13 -37.16 -27.85 -22.34
N ASP A 14 -37.74 -27.56 -23.53
CA ASP A 14 -37.89 -28.53 -24.60
C ASP A 14 -36.55 -29.04 -25.16
N GLU A 15 -35.45 -28.38 -24.84
CA GLU A 15 -34.13 -28.89 -25.15
C GLU A 15 -33.68 -30.04 -24.22
N LEU A 16 -34.28 -30.14 -23.03
CA LEU A 16 -33.99 -31.16 -22.04
C LEU A 16 -35.06 -32.22 -21.90
N TYR A 17 -36.24 -31.95 -22.41
CA TYR A 17 -37.39 -32.84 -22.31
C TYR A 17 -38.14 -32.95 -23.62
N THR A 18 -38.61 -34.17 -23.93
CA THR A 18 -39.62 -34.39 -24.97
C THR A 18 -40.91 -34.87 -24.32
N TYR A 19 -42.03 -34.46 -24.92
CA TYR A 19 -43.37 -34.81 -24.43
C TYR A 19 -44.08 -35.63 -25.47
N THR A 20 -44.50 -36.85 -25.08
CA THR A 20 -45.20 -37.77 -25.95
C THR A 20 -46.54 -38.16 -25.34
N VAL A 21 -47.49 -38.56 -26.19
CA VAL A 21 -48.71 -39.18 -25.73
C VAL A 21 -48.55 -40.68 -25.83
N GLU A 22 -48.62 -41.35 -24.68
CA GLU A 22 -48.48 -42.78 -24.56
C GLU A 22 -49.75 -43.39 -23.98
N LYS A 23 -49.95 -44.70 -24.19
CA LYS A 23 -51.06 -45.41 -23.55
C LYS A 23 -50.61 -45.98 -22.21
N ASP A 24 -51.42 -45.70 -21.18
CA ASP A 24 -51.19 -46.30 -19.88
C ASP A 24 -51.51 -47.84 -19.90
N ARG A 25 -51.35 -48.48 -18.76
CA ARG A 25 -51.62 -49.92 -18.60
C ARG A 25 -53.10 -50.31 -18.81
N TRP A 26 -54.00 -49.32 -18.85
CA TRP A 26 -55.44 -49.51 -19.11
C TRP A 26 -55.85 -49.07 -20.54
N GLY A 27 -54.90 -48.65 -21.37
CA GLY A 27 -55.09 -48.24 -22.74
C GLY A 27 -55.59 -46.78 -22.91
N GLU A 28 -55.57 -45.99 -21.83
CA GLU A 28 -55.91 -44.55 -21.88
C GLU A 28 -54.67 -43.71 -22.30
N ASP A 29 -54.91 -42.63 -23.07
CA ASP A 29 -53.86 -41.73 -23.52
C ASP A 29 -53.42 -40.85 -22.39
N ILE A 30 -52.11 -40.90 -22.08
CA ILE A 30 -51.46 -40.03 -21.07
C ILE A 30 -50.30 -39.28 -21.70
N ALA A 31 -50.11 -38.06 -21.29
CA ALA A 31 -48.91 -37.29 -21.63
C ALA A 31 -47.74 -37.75 -20.77
N THR A 32 -46.67 -38.17 -21.40
CA THR A 32 -45.48 -38.64 -20.74
C THR A 32 -44.31 -37.68 -21.07
N GLU A 33 -43.56 -37.32 -20.04
CA GLU A 33 -42.38 -36.47 -20.13
C GLU A 33 -41.13 -37.38 -20.15
N HIS A 34 -40.29 -37.22 -21.18
CA HIS A 34 -39.02 -37.94 -21.33
C HIS A 34 -37.86 -36.97 -21.21
N TYR A 35 -36.94 -37.29 -20.31
CA TYR A 35 -35.69 -36.54 -20.14
C TYR A 35 -34.68 -36.91 -21.25
N CYS A 36 -34.15 -35.87 -21.95
CA CYS A 36 -33.24 -35.98 -23.07
C CYS A 36 -31.91 -35.29 -22.81
N GLY A 37 -31.43 -35.27 -21.58
CA GLY A 37 -30.19 -34.57 -21.20
C GLY A 37 -28.95 -35.14 -21.90
N ASP A 38 -28.93 -36.45 -22.17
CA ASP A 38 -27.82 -37.12 -22.89
C ASP A 38 -27.71 -36.59 -24.33
N ASP A 39 -28.85 -36.48 -25.05
CA ASP A 39 -28.92 -35.94 -26.42
C ASP A 39 -28.51 -34.47 -26.45
N TYR A 40 -28.84 -33.69 -25.37
CA TYR A 40 -28.46 -32.33 -25.22
C TYR A 40 -26.96 -32.18 -25.06
N CYS A 41 -26.32 -33.00 -24.21
CA CYS A 41 -24.84 -33.01 -24.02
C CYS A 41 -24.13 -33.40 -25.31
N GLU A 42 -24.64 -34.39 -26.07
CA GLU A 42 -24.06 -34.77 -27.36
C GLU A 42 -24.13 -33.62 -28.38
N LYS A 43 -25.23 -32.84 -28.40
CA LYS A 43 -25.34 -31.63 -29.24
C LYS A 43 -24.28 -30.57 -28.83
N ILE A 44 -24.06 -30.35 -27.52
CA ILE A 44 -23.02 -29.45 -27.03
C ILE A 44 -21.67 -29.88 -27.54
N VAL A 45 -21.31 -31.16 -27.33
CA VAL A 45 -20.02 -31.75 -27.74
C VAL A 45 -19.76 -31.52 -29.21
N LYS A 46 -20.74 -31.87 -30.08
CA LYS A 46 -20.60 -31.72 -31.52
C LYS A 46 -20.43 -30.26 -31.94
N SER A 47 -21.24 -29.35 -31.40
CA SER A 47 -21.18 -27.94 -31.75
C SER A 47 -19.89 -27.27 -31.26
N VAL A 48 -19.42 -27.64 -30.07
CA VAL A 48 -18.12 -27.17 -29.54
C VAL A 48 -16.99 -27.68 -30.42
N TRP A 49 -16.98 -29.01 -30.77
CA TRP A 49 -15.99 -29.59 -31.64
C TRP A 49 -15.92 -28.86 -32.99
N ASP A 50 -17.07 -28.59 -33.61
CA ASP A 50 -17.15 -27.92 -34.91
C ASP A 50 -16.64 -26.47 -34.84
N SER A 51 -16.60 -25.86 -33.62
CA SER A 51 -16.06 -24.52 -33.37
C SER A 51 -14.55 -24.46 -33.04
N LEU A 52 -13.94 -25.61 -32.73
CA LEU A 52 -12.53 -25.70 -32.37
C LEU A 52 -11.63 -25.70 -33.60
N SER A 53 -10.42 -25.19 -33.46
CA SER A 53 -9.41 -25.17 -34.53
C SER A 53 -8.90 -26.60 -34.85
N ALA A 54 -9.08 -27.04 -36.10
CA ALA A 54 -8.56 -28.31 -36.54
C ALA A 54 -7.02 -28.42 -36.48
N ALA A 55 -6.31 -27.30 -36.36
CA ALA A 55 -4.87 -27.27 -36.19
C ALA A 55 -4.44 -27.70 -34.76
N ASP A 56 -5.28 -27.43 -33.78
CA ASP A 56 -5.01 -27.66 -32.37
C ASP A 56 -5.48 -29.06 -31.91
N TRP A 57 -6.48 -29.66 -32.59
CA TRP A 57 -7.17 -30.84 -32.13
C TRP A 57 -7.21 -31.95 -33.19
N LYS A 58 -6.89 -33.20 -32.76
CA LYS A 58 -6.86 -34.41 -33.64
C LYS A 58 -8.23 -35.09 -33.69
N HIS A 59 -8.76 -35.44 -32.54
CA HIS A 59 -10.02 -36.17 -32.42
C HIS A 59 -10.65 -35.98 -31.03
N TYR A 60 -11.90 -36.35 -30.94
CA TYR A 60 -12.60 -36.44 -29.66
C TYR A 60 -13.25 -37.81 -29.47
N LYS A 61 -13.47 -38.16 -28.20
CA LYS A 61 -14.24 -39.31 -27.77
C LYS A 61 -15.29 -38.86 -26.77
N TYR A 62 -16.55 -39.07 -27.09
CA TYR A 62 -17.66 -38.84 -26.18
C TYR A 62 -18.05 -40.13 -25.48
N ILE A 63 -18.26 -40.08 -24.16
CA ILE A 63 -18.67 -41.17 -23.31
C ILE A 63 -19.95 -40.74 -22.62
N GLY A 64 -21.10 -41.11 -23.19
CA GLY A 64 -22.42 -40.91 -22.60
C GLY A 64 -22.63 -41.81 -21.39
N SER A 65 -23.37 -41.30 -20.41
CA SER A 65 -23.78 -42.10 -19.26
C SER A 65 -25.03 -42.92 -19.61
N ARG A 66 -25.03 -44.21 -19.27
CA ARG A 66 -26.24 -45.05 -19.36
C ARG A 66 -27.14 -44.92 -18.13
N ASP A 67 -26.60 -44.34 -17.05
CA ASP A 67 -27.32 -44.08 -15.79
C ASP A 67 -27.47 -42.56 -15.57
N ARG A 68 -28.66 -42.10 -15.24
CA ARG A 68 -29.04 -40.69 -15.00
C ARG A 68 -28.23 -40.02 -13.89
N ILE A 69 -27.32 -40.75 -13.23
CA ILE A 69 -26.52 -40.29 -12.09
C ILE A 69 -25.03 -40.11 -12.46
N ALA A 70 -24.59 -40.63 -13.62
CA ALA A 70 -23.19 -40.51 -14.00
C ALA A 70 -22.93 -39.29 -14.90
N ASN A 71 -21.82 -38.59 -14.66
CA ASN A 71 -21.39 -37.48 -15.48
C ASN A 71 -21.05 -37.91 -16.89
N GLU A 72 -21.55 -37.22 -17.87
CA GLU A 72 -21.13 -37.41 -19.25
C GLU A 72 -19.74 -36.80 -19.45
N THR A 73 -18.93 -37.46 -20.27
CA THR A 73 -17.53 -37.11 -20.43
C THR A 73 -17.13 -37.00 -21.89
N LEU A 74 -16.52 -35.88 -22.23
CA LEU A 74 -15.85 -35.66 -23.51
C LEU A 74 -14.34 -35.68 -23.27
N ILE A 75 -13.64 -36.53 -24.02
CA ILE A 75 -12.17 -36.54 -24.05
C ILE A 75 -11.73 -35.97 -25.40
N LEU A 76 -10.96 -34.88 -25.34
CA LEU A 76 -10.36 -34.22 -26.48
C LEU A 76 -8.86 -34.57 -26.52
N THR A 77 -8.36 -34.93 -27.70
CA THR A 77 -6.93 -35.19 -27.92
C THR A 77 -6.40 -34.09 -28.83
N ALA A 78 -5.42 -33.34 -28.34
CA ALA A 78 -4.77 -32.29 -29.08
C ALA A 78 -3.76 -32.80 -30.12
N ALA A 79 -3.26 -31.90 -30.95
CA ALA A 79 -2.31 -32.21 -32.02
C ALA A 79 -0.99 -32.85 -31.52
N ASP A 80 -0.58 -32.52 -30.28
CA ASP A 80 0.60 -33.06 -29.59
C ASP A 80 0.32 -34.27 -28.68
N ASP A 81 -0.85 -34.88 -28.84
CA ASP A 81 -1.34 -36.03 -28.05
C ASP A 81 -1.69 -35.73 -26.58
N SER A 82 -1.63 -34.46 -26.14
CA SER A 82 -2.15 -34.04 -24.83
C SER A 82 -3.67 -34.24 -24.72
N GLN A 83 -4.16 -34.62 -23.56
CA GLN A 83 -5.56 -34.94 -23.33
C GLN A 83 -6.26 -33.95 -22.42
N TYR A 84 -7.47 -33.62 -22.82
CA TYR A 84 -8.38 -32.73 -22.09
C TYR A 84 -9.69 -33.44 -21.85
N GLN A 85 -10.16 -33.41 -20.61
CA GLN A 85 -11.43 -34.00 -20.24
C GLN A 85 -12.44 -32.89 -19.94
N VAL A 86 -13.63 -33.00 -20.49
CA VAL A 86 -14.77 -32.16 -20.15
C VAL A 86 -15.87 -33.05 -19.59
N SER A 87 -16.32 -32.79 -18.39
CA SER A 87 -17.42 -33.50 -17.75
C SER A 87 -18.63 -32.61 -17.65
N PHE A 88 -19.81 -33.15 -17.95
CA PHE A 88 -21.11 -32.50 -17.90
C PHE A 88 -21.98 -33.20 -16.88
N ALA A 89 -22.65 -32.42 -16.01
CA ALA A 89 -23.64 -32.92 -15.07
C ALA A 89 -24.88 -32.02 -15.14
N ILE A 90 -26.00 -32.57 -15.56
CA ILE A 90 -27.28 -31.83 -15.59
C ILE A 90 -28.11 -32.22 -14.38
N ASN A 91 -28.47 -31.22 -13.59
CA ASN A 91 -29.36 -31.32 -12.45
C ASN A 91 -30.67 -30.60 -12.75
N THR A 92 -31.79 -31.27 -12.64
CA THR A 92 -33.13 -30.67 -12.82
C THR A 92 -33.85 -30.59 -11.48
N TYR A 93 -34.42 -29.45 -11.16
CA TYR A 93 -35.11 -29.19 -9.91
C TYR A 93 -36.61 -29.19 -10.16
N ARG A 94 -37.32 -30.33 -9.93
CA ARG A 94 -38.76 -30.49 -10.04
C ARG A 94 -39.35 -30.01 -11.38
N GLY A 95 -38.64 -30.24 -12.50
CA GLY A 95 -39.09 -29.85 -13.85
C GLY A 95 -39.22 -28.34 -14.11
N LYS A 96 -38.73 -27.49 -13.19
CA LYS A 96 -38.89 -26.02 -13.30
C LYS A 96 -37.60 -25.25 -13.47
N ALA A 97 -36.50 -25.85 -13.13
CA ALA A 97 -35.16 -25.24 -13.26
C ALA A 97 -34.14 -26.33 -13.56
N ALA A 98 -33.20 -26.01 -14.40
CA ALA A 98 -32.08 -26.89 -14.71
C ALA A 98 -30.77 -26.18 -14.40
N ARG A 99 -29.78 -26.96 -13.99
CA ARG A 99 -28.38 -26.53 -13.80
C ARG A 99 -27.49 -27.52 -14.55
N LEU A 100 -26.63 -26.98 -15.41
CA LEU A 100 -25.60 -27.73 -16.08
C LEU A 100 -24.24 -27.37 -15.45
N GLU A 101 -23.60 -28.30 -14.82
CA GLU A 101 -22.23 -28.14 -14.29
C GLU A 101 -21.23 -28.68 -15.30
N ILE A 102 -20.22 -27.89 -15.59
CA ILE A 102 -19.15 -28.21 -16.54
C ILE A 102 -17.83 -28.18 -15.79
N THR A 103 -17.06 -29.24 -15.93
CA THR A 103 -15.68 -29.34 -15.41
C THR A 103 -14.74 -29.71 -16.53
N LEU A 104 -13.70 -28.90 -16.75
CA LEU A 104 -12.61 -29.15 -17.67
C LEU A 104 -11.37 -29.53 -16.87
N VAL A 105 -10.64 -30.50 -17.35
CA VAL A 105 -9.37 -30.97 -16.77
C VAL A 105 -8.35 -31.15 -17.87
N ALA A 106 -7.21 -30.46 -17.78
CA ALA A 106 -6.02 -30.73 -18.56
C ALA A 106 -5.11 -31.67 -17.73
N MET A 107 -4.80 -32.84 -18.25
CA MET A 107 -4.19 -33.91 -17.45
C MET A 107 -2.70 -33.69 -17.16
N GLU A 108 -1.97 -32.89 -17.97
CA GLU A 108 -0.51 -32.84 -17.93
C GLU A 108 0.10 -31.44 -17.86
N THR A 109 -0.69 -30.40 -17.55
CA THR A 109 -0.18 -29.02 -17.55
C THR A 109 -0.33 -28.35 -16.19
N ASP A 110 0.79 -27.88 -15.66
CA ASP A 110 0.84 -27.02 -14.47
C ASP A 110 1.03 -25.52 -14.83
N THR A 111 1.18 -25.23 -16.14
CA THR A 111 1.38 -23.87 -16.67
C THR A 111 0.20 -23.44 -17.52
N TYR A 112 0.17 -22.16 -17.93
CA TYR A 112 -0.85 -21.64 -18.83
C TYR A 112 -0.95 -22.47 -20.11
N ASP A 113 -2.18 -22.82 -20.49
CA ASP A 113 -2.52 -23.60 -21.66
C ASP A 113 -3.58 -22.87 -22.51
N HIS A 114 -3.16 -22.38 -23.68
CA HIS A 114 -4.02 -21.62 -24.60
C HIS A 114 -5.17 -22.47 -25.15
N ARG A 115 -5.02 -23.80 -25.27
CA ARG A 115 -6.08 -24.71 -25.72
C ARG A 115 -7.16 -24.86 -24.67
N LEU A 116 -6.76 -24.99 -23.39
CA LEU A 116 -7.70 -25.03 -22.29
C LEU A 116 -8.48 -23.70 -22.18
N GLU A 117 -7.82 -22.56 -22.40
CA GLU A 117 -8.48 -21.27 -22.46
C GLU A 117 -9.45 -21.16 -23.64
N SER A 118 -9.04 -21.58 -24.84
CA SER A 118 -9.91 -21.59 -26.03
C SER A 118 -11.13 -22.48 -25.82
N LEU A 119 -10.93 -23.65 -25.23
CA LEU A 119 -12.00 -24.61 -24.94
C LEU A 119 -13.00 -24.06 -23.92
N LYS A 120 -12.57 -23.46 -22.83
CA LYS A 120 -13.48 -22.85 -21.83
C LYS A 120 -14.29 -21.70 -22.41
N ILE A 121 -13.67 -20.89 -23.27
CA ILE A 121 -14.34 -19.76 -23.94
C ILE A 121 -15.37 -20.28 -24.96
N ALA A 122 -15.01 -21.30 -25.76
CA ALA A 122 -15.91 -21.93 -26.73
C ALA A 122 -17.15 -22.52 -26.04
N LEU A 123 -16.95 -23.31 -24.98
CA LEU A 123 -18.05 -23.87 -24.18
C LEU A 123 -18.96 -22.80 -23.60
N LYS A 124 -18.37 -21.79 -22.93
CA LYS A 124 -19.17 -20.69 -22.37
C LYS A 124 -19.97 -19.96 -23.45
N ASN A 125 -19.34 -19.61 -24.55
CA ASN A 125 -20.01 -18.83 -25.62
C ASN A 125 -21.10 -19.63 -26.32
N PHE A 126 -20.94 -20.94 -26.48
CA PHE A 126 -21.96 -21.80 -27.02
C PHE A 126 -23.18 -21.94 -26.09
N LEU A 127 -22.94 -22.09 -24.79
CA LEU A 127 -24.00 -22.33 -23.81
C LEU A 127 -24.77 -21.06 -23.41
N LEU A 128 -24.08 -19.93 -23.25
CA LEU A 128 -24.67 -18.70 -22.71
C LEU A 128 -25.94 -18.22 -23.43
N PRO A 129 -26.10 -18.33 -24.75
CA PRO A 129 -27.36 -17.96 -25.43
C PRO A 129 -28.58 -18.74 -24.96
N ASN A 130 -28.41 -20.00 -24.56
CA ASN A 130 -29.48 -20.94 -24.20
C ASN A 130 -29.74 -21.02 -22.68
N TRP A 131 -28.92 -20.34 -21.87
CA TRP A 131 -29.01 -20.33 -20.42
C TRP A 131 -29.16 -18.90 -19.89
N ASN A 132 -29.79 -18.75 -18.72
CA ASN A 132 -30.03 -17.43 -18.13
C ASN A 132 -28.78 -16.87 -17.47
N GLN A 133 -27.96 -17.72 -16.85
CA GLN A 133 -26.79 -17.29 -16.06
C GLN A 133 -25.64 -18.30 -16.20
N CYS A 134 -24.42 -17.76 -16.23
CA CYS A 134 -23.18 -18.53 -16.11
C CYS A 134 -22.50 -18.13 -14.80
N THR A 135 -22.23 -19.08 -13.93
CA THR A 135 -21.51 -18.87 -12.66
C THR A 135 -20.17 -19.57 -12.72
N TRP A 136 -19.09 -18.76 -12.62
CA TRP A 136 -17.70 -19.27 -12.61
C TRP A 136 -17.35 -19.74 -11.20
N LEU A 137 -16.98 -21.02 -11.03
CA LEU A 137 -16.77 -21.64 -9.72
C LEU A 137 -15.29 -21.81 -9.38
N LEU A 138 -14.51 -22.27 -10.37
CA LEU A 138 -13.08 -22.55 -10.22
C LEU A 138 -12.38 -22.30 -11.56
N ASP A 139 -11.21 -21.69 -11.53
CA ASP A 139 -10.32 -21.57 -12.69
C ASP A 139 -8.87 -21.58 -12.21
N GLU A 140 -8.25 -22.75 -12.15
CA GLU A 140 -6.88 -22.92 -11.69
C GLU A 140 -5.88 -22.23 -12.63
N GLN A 141 -6.20 -22.12 -13.91
CA GLN A 141 -5.35 -21.41 -14.87
C GLN A 141 -5.37 -19.90 -14.60
N SER A 142 -6.54 -19.33 -14.40
CA SER A 142 -6.68 -17.94 -13.99
C SER A 142 -6.01 -17.68 -12.62
N ALA A 143 -6.15 -18.62 -11.68
CA ALA A 143 -5.51 -18.51 -10.37
C ALA A 143 -3.98 -18.52 -10.47
N ALA A 144 -3.40 -19.34 -11.36
CA ALA A 144 -1.95 -19.38 -11.63
C ALA A 144 -1.45 -18.06 -12.22
N LEU A 145 -2.17 -17.49 -13.20
CA LEU A 145 -1.87 -16.18 -13.77
C LEU A 145 -1.98 -15.07 -12.72
N CYS A 146 -3.03 -15.09 -11.89
CA CYS A 146 -3.20 -14.13 -10.80
C CYS A 146 -2.06 -14.21 -9.77
N LYS A 147 -1.60 -15.41 -9.42
CA LYS A 147 -0.49 -15.60 -8.49
C LYS A 147 0.79 -14.98 -9.03
N GLU A 148 1.15 -15.26 -10.28
CA GLU A 148 2.33 -14.68 -10.91
C GLU A 148 2.24 -13.15 -11.03
N ALA A 149 1.08 -12.64 -11.45
CA ALA A 149 0.84 -11.20 -11.53
C ALA A 149 0.88 -10.53 -10.15
N TYR A 150 0.41 -11.21 -9.09
CA TYR A 150 0.43 -10.68 -7.72
C TYR A 150 1.85 -10.46 -7.19
N GLU A 151 2.76 -11.37 -7.48
CA GLU A 151 4.17 -11.22 -7.09
C GLU A 151 4.79 -9.97 -7.73
N LYS A 152 4.47 -9.71 -9.01
CA LYS A 152 4.91 -8.49 -9.72
C LYS A 152 4.21 -7.23 -9.20
N ALA A 153 2.91 -7.30 -8.94
CA ALA A 153 2.14 -6.19 -8.36
C ALA A 153 2.70 -5.80 -6.98
N PHE A 154 3.08 -6.76 -6.16
CA PHE A 154 3.70 -6.52 -4.85
C PHE A 154 5.03 -5.76 -4.98
N ALA A 155 5.87 -6.13 -5.95
CA ALA A 155 7.12 -5.43 -6.21
C ALA A 155 6.88 -3.97 -6.64
N VAL A 156 5.93 -3.74 -7.56
CA VAL A 156 5.54 -2.38 -8.02
C VAL A 156 4.99 -1.56 -6.86
N GLU A 157 4.09 -2.12 -6.06
CA GLU A 157 3.52 -1.46 -4.89
C GLU A 157 4.60 -1.00 -3.90
N ASN A 158 5.55 -1.87 -3.59
CA ASN A 158 6.66 -1.54 -2.70
C ASN A 158 7.58 -0.46 -3.29
N THR A 159 7.87 -0.51 -4.58
CA THR A 159 8.66 0.52 -5.26
C THR A 159 7.96 1.88 -5.22
N LEU A 160 6.66 1.92 -5.47
CA LEU A 160 5.87 3.14 -5.36
C LEU A 160 5.86 3.70 -3.94
N ARG A 161 5.63 2.84 -2.94
CA ARG A 161 5.66 3.24 -1.52
C ARG A 161 7.02 3.79 -1.10
N ALA A 162 8.09 3.14 -1.51
CA ALA A 162 9.46 3.59 -1.22
C ALA A 162 9.75 4.96 -1.81
N PHE A 163 9.42 5.17 -3.09
CA PHE A 163 9.59 6.46 -3.76
C PHE A 163 8.77 7.57 -3.08
N VAL A 164 7.48 7.32 -2.83
CA VAL A 164 6.60 8.29 -2.15
C VAL A 164 7.11 8.62 -0.75
N SER A 165 7.52 7.59 0.02
CA SER A 165 8.07 7.77 1.36
C SER A 165 9.29 8.68 1.34
N LYS A 166 10.24 8.42 0.43
CA LYS A 166 11.48 9.16 0.28
C LYS A 166 11.20 10.65 0.01
N VAL A 167 10.38 10.96 -0.98
CA VAL A 167 10.02 12.33 -1.33
C VAL A 167 9.30 13.04 -0.18
N LEU A 168 8.30 12.41 0.43
CA LEU A 168 7.54 13.05 1.52
C LEU A 168 8.39 13.29 2.78
N ILE A 169 9.26 12.35 3.14
CA ILE A 169 10.14 12.51 4.30
C ILE A 169 11.18 13.59 4.04
N HIS A 170 11.79 13.63 2.86
CA HIS A 170 12.77 14.65 2.48
C HIS A 170 12.20 16.08 2.62
N PHE A 171 11.05 16.34 2.00
CA PHE A 171 10.49 17.69 1.99
C PHE A 171 9.67 18.09 3.22
N LEU A 172 9.11 17.12 3.93
CA LEU A 172 8.12 17.39 4.98
C LEU A 172 8.51 16.83 6.35
N GLY A 173 9.60 16.05 6.40
CA GLY A 173 10.09 15.39 7.61
C GLY A 173 9.28 14.17 8.02
N VAL A 174 9.73 13.49 9.06
CA VAL A 174 9.18 12.19 9.53
C VAL A 174 7.72 12.26 9.99
N ASN A 175 7.25 13.44 10.40
CA ASN A 175 5.88 13.65 10.86
C ASN A 175 4.95 14.20 9.78
N TRP A 176 5.28 14.07 8.51
CA TRP A 176 4.57 14.64 7.37
C TRP A 176 3.05 14.37 7.37
N LEU A 177 2.62 13.17 7.78
CA LEU A 177 1.21 12.80 7.80
C LEU A 177 0.39 13.59 8.83
N ARG A 178 1.03 14.21 9.83
CA ARG A 178 0.39 15.01 10.89
C ARG A 178 0.29 16.49 10.55
N LYS A 179 0.81 16.91 9.39
CA LYS A 179 0.73 18.31 8.97
C LYS A 179 -0.70 18.73 8.68
N ALA A 180 -0.96 20.00 8.93
CA ALA A 180 -2.28 20.60 8.69
C ALA A 180 -2.70 20.46 7.22
N GLY A 181 -3.90 19.95 6.98
CA GLY A 181 -4.45 19.61 5.66
C GLY A 181 -4.52 18.11 5.37
N LEU A 182 -3.76 17.28 6.09
CA LEU A 182 -3.74 15.83 5.94
C LEU A 182 -4.51 15.08 7.04
N GLU A 183 -5.29 15.75 7.86
CA GLU A 183 -5.97 15.19 9.04
C GLU A 183 -6.90 14.00 8.70
N LYS A 184 -7.58 14.08 7.55
CA LYS A 184 -8.45 12.98 7.08
C LYS A 184 -7.65 11.72 6.73
N ASN A 185 -6.51 11.92 6.06
CA ASN A 185 -5.61 10.82 5.68
C ASN A 185 -4.98 10.21 6.93
N ALA A 186 -4.53 11.04 7.86
CA ALA A 186 -4.00 10.62 9.15
C ALA A 186 -5.02 9.77 9.94
N ALA A 187 -6.26 10.25 10.08
CA ALA A 187 -7.33 9.52 10.76
C ALA A 187 -7.64 8.16 10.12
N SER A 188 -7.62 8.09 8.76
CA SER A 188 -7.78 6.83 8.02
C SER A 188 -6.67 5.84 8.34
N VAL A 189 -5.41 6.30 8.32
CA VAL A 189 -4.24 5.45 8.64
C VAL A 189 -4.28 4.99 10.09
N ASP A 190 -4.59 5.88 11.04
CA ASP A 190 -4.68 5.54 12.47
C ASP A 190 -5.72 4.47 12.75
N SER A 191 -6.84 4.48 12.03
CA SER A 191 -7.87 3.45 12.15
C SER A 191 -7.37 2.05 11.72
N LEU A 192 -6.36 1.98 10.84
CA LEU A 192 -5.78 0.74 10.33
C LEU A 192 -4.56 0.28 11.13
N LYS A 193 -3.82 1.22 11.75
CA LYS A 193 -2.66 0.91 12.61
C LYS A 193 -2.98 -0.09 13.72
N GLY A 194 -4.08 0.11 14.42
CA GLY A 194 -4.51 -0.80 15.50
C GLY A 194 -4.70 -2.24 15.01
N LYS A 195 -5.21 -2.42 13.79
CA LYS A 195 -5.38 -3.75 13.17
C LYS A 195 -4.04 -4.36 12.76
N PHE A 196 -3.10 -3.54 12.30
CA PHE A 196 -1.75 -3.99 11.96
C PHE A 196 -1.02 -4.48 13.22
N THR A 197 -0.93 -3.66 14.25
CA THR A 197 -0.25 -3.99 15.51
C THR A 197 -0.84 -5.24 16.20
N GLN A 198 -2.17 -5.42 16.13
CA GLN A 198 -2.81 -6.63 16.63
C GLN A 198 -2.39 -7.91 15.90
N ARG A 199 -2.07 -7.82 14.61
CA ARG A 199 -1.65 -8.98 13.79
C ARG A 199 -0.16 -9.26 13.85
N VAL A 200 0.65 -8.23 14.02
CA VAL A 200 2.12 -8.30 13.99
C VAL A 200 2.68 -7.48 15.15
N PRO A 201 2.46 -7.94 16.40
CA PRO A 201 2.84 -7.19 17.61
C PRO A 201 4.36 -6.97 17.74
N GLU A 202 5.18 -7.79 17.07
CA GLU A 202 6.64 -7.66 17.06
C GLU A 202 7.13 -6.37 16.38
N PHE A 203 6.26 -5.68 15.64
CA PHE A 203 6.55 -4.43 14.92
C PHE A 203 5.79 -3.23 15.48
N ASP A 204 5.44 -3.22 16.77
CA ASP A 204 4.74 -2.10 17.40
C ASP A 204 5.63 -0.86 17.61
N ASN A 205 6.96 -1.04 17.57
CA ASN A 205 7.97 -0.03 17.80
C ASN A 205 8.50 0.67 16.54
N ILE A 206 7.93 0.37 15.35
CA ILE A 206 8.29 1.03 14.10
C ILE A 206 7.21 2.01 13.61
N ASN A 207 7.58 2.93 12.74
CA ASN A 207 6.59 3.76 12.05
C ASN A 207 5.84 2.92 11.01
N THR A 208 4.57 2.67 11.28
CA THR A 208 3.70 1.84 10.43
C THR A 208 2.78 2.65 9.51
N ASP A 209 2.99 3.97 9.36
CA ASP A 209 2.12 4.83 8.55
C ASP A 209 1.99 4.31 7.11
N PHE A 210 3.11 4.11 6.43
CA PHE A 210 3.12 3.58 5.05
C PHE A 210 2.63 2.14 4.95
N LEU A 211 2.91 1.29 5.95
CA LEU A 211 2.47 -0.11 5.98
C LEU A 211 0.95 -0.23 6.20
N SER A 212 0.39 0.70 6.97
CA SER A 212 -1.05 0.74 7.27
C SER A 212 -1.87 1.45 6.19
N MET A 213 -1.22 2.19 5.31
CA MET A 213 -1.87 2.99 4.27
C MET A 213 -2.32 2.12 3.10
N THR A 214 -3.59 2.22 2.69
CA THR A 214 -4.04 1.61 1.44
C THR A 214 -3.50 2.38 0.24
N LEU A 215 -3.49 1.75 -0.94
CA LEU A 215 -3.08 2.44 -2.17
C LEU A 215 -3.96 3.65 -2.48
N GLU A 216 -5.26 3.56 -2.22
CA GLU A 216 -6.21 4.65 -2.40
C GLU A 216 -5.88 5.83 -1.45
N THR A 217 -5.52 5.54 -0.20
CA THR A 217 -5.09 6.58 0.74
C THR A 217 -3.78 7.21 0.29
N LEU A 218 -2.81 6.39 -0.14
CA LEU A 218 -1.52 6.85 -0.65
C LEU A 218 -1.69 7.79 -1.84
N THR A 219 -2.48 7.39 -2.83
CA THR A 219 -2.75 8.22 -4.03
C THR A 219 -3.55 9.47 -3.71
N SER A 220 -4.48 9.40 -2.75
CA SER A 220 -5.20 10.59 -2.27
C SER A 220 -4.23 11.60 -1.63
N VAL A 221 -3.29 11.14 -0.82
CA VAL A 221 -2.23 12.00 -0.25
C VAL A 221 -1.38 12.61 -1.34
N VAL A 222 -0.87 11.80 -2.28
CA VAL A 222 0.05 12.28 -3.31
C VAL A 222 -0.64 13.23 -4.27
N PHE A 223 -1.80 12.87 -4.83
CA PHE A 223 -2.43 13.62 -5.94
C PHE A 223 -3.37 14.73 -5.51
N GLN A 224 -3.88 14.69 -4.27
CA GLN A 224 -4.89 15.63 -3.77
C GLN A 224 -4.45 16.32 -2.48
N GLY A 225 -3.34 15.88 -1.86
CA GLY A 225 -2.86 16.40 -0.60
C GLY A 225 -2.46 17.87 -0.71
N ILE A 226 -2.95 18.65 0.24
CA ILE A 226 -2.63 20.07 0.42
C ILE A 226 -2.14 20.24 1.86
N ILE A 227 -1.02 20.94 2.01
CA ILE A 227 -0.46 21.27 3.31
C ILE A 227 -0.59 22.77 3.52
N TYR A 228 -1.05 23.14 4.69
CA TYR A 228 -1.18 24.52 5.11
C TYR A 228 -0.02 24.93 5.99
N GLU A 229 0.27 26.24 5.99
CA GLU A 229 1.23 26.84 6.92
C GLU A 229 0.88 26.49 8.37
N ASP A 230 1.89 26.17 9.18
CA ASP A 230 1.71 25.85 10.59
C ASP A 230 1.34 27.10 11.41
N GLU A 231 1.93 28.26 11.07
CA GLU A 231 1.64 29.54 11.68
C GLU A 231 0.68 30.36 10.83
N ILE A 232 -0.33 30.92 11.47
CA ILE A 232 -1.31 31.80 10.84
C ILE A 232 -1.12 33.21 11.39
N ILE A 233 -0.74 34.14 10.52
CA ILE A 233 -0.70 35.56 10.89
C ILE A 233 -2.13 36.10 10.84
N LEU A 234 -2.67 36.43 12.01
CA LEU A 234 -3.99 37.00 12.16
C LEU A 234 -3.90 38.51 12.16
N SER A 235 -4.78 39.18 11.40
CA SER A 235 -4.99 40.62 11.55
C SER A 235 -5.70 40.92 12.88
N ARG A 236 -5.64 42.19 13.33
CA ARG A 236 -6.42 42.65 14.50
C ARG A 236 -7.93 42.36 14.33
N ASN A 237 -8.44 42.49 13.13
CA ASN A 237 -9.85 42.24 12.84
C ASN A 237 -10.19 40.74 12.96
N ASP A 238 -9.30 39.85 12.47
CA ASP A 238 -9.45 38.40 12.63
C ASP A 238 -9.47 38.01 14.11
N TYR A 239 -8.58 38.58 14.90
CA TYR A 239 -8.55 38.36 16.34
C TYR A 239 -9.86 38.78 17.03
N LEU A 240 -10.40 39.95 16.71
CA LEU A 240 -11.68 40.40 17.25
C LEU A 240 -12.84 39.49 16.85
N GLN A 241 -12.88 39.04 15.59
CA GLN A 241 -13.89 38.10 15.13
C GLN A 241 -13.80 36.75 15.89
N ILE A 242 -12.60 36.24 16.14
CA ILE A 242 -12.40 35.03 16.94
C ILE A 242 -12.90 35.22 18.38
N GLN A 243 -12.67 36.38 18.98
CA GLN A 243 -13.17 36.68 20.32
C GLN A 243 -14.71 36.68 20.36
N GLU A 244 -15.36 37.26 19.35
CA GLU A 244 -16.83 37.24 19.22
C GLU A 244 -17.38 35.83 18.97
N MET A 245 -16.61 34.97 18.27
CA MET A 245 -16.99 33.57 17.95
C MET A 245 -16.87 32.63 19.15
N LYS A 246 -16.08 32.95 20.19
CA LYS A 246 -15.89 32.10 21.38
C LYS A 246 -17.20 31.63 22.03
N GLU A 247 -18.27 32.39 21.89
CA GLU A 247 -19.56 32.05 22.45
C GLU A 247 -20.51 31.33 21.50
N LYS A 248 -20.34 31.44 20.18
CA LYS A 248 -21.35 31.00 19.19
C LYS A 248 -20.80 30.38 17.90
N GLY A 249 -19.50 30.31 17.67
CA GLY A 249 -18.95 29.96 16.37
C GLY A 249 -17.96 28.81 16.34
N ASN A 250 -17.79 28.25 15.16
CA ASN A 250 -16.78 27.24 14.89
C ASN A 250 -15.45 27.93 14.55
N ILE A 251 -14.65 28.22 15.58
CA ILE A 251 -13.33 28.87 15.45
C ILE A 251 -12.42 28.06 14.53
N ALA A 252 -12.51 26.70 14.57
CA ALA A 252 -11.71 25.82 13.73
C ALA A 252 -11.97 26.06 12.23
N ASP A 253 -13.22 26.24 11.83
CA ASP A 253 -13.58 26.54 10.43
C ASP A 253 -13.13 27.93 10.00
N PHE A 254 -13.16 28.92 10.90
CA PHE A 254 -12.65 30.23 10.64
C PHE A 254 -11.13 30.21 10.40
N ILE A 255 -10.39 29.55 11.30
CA ILE A 255 -8.94 29.39 11.20
C ILE A 255 -8.60 28.63 9.92
N LYS A 256 -9.31 27.55 9.61
CA LYS A 256 -9.09 26.76 8.38
C LYS A 256 -9.24 27.60 7.11
N LYS A 257 -10.18 28.55 7.07
CA LYS A 257 -10.37 29.47 5.94
C LYS A 257 -9.26 30.50 5.79
N ARG A 258 -8.53 30.79 6.86
CA ARG A 258 -7.43 31.78 6.89
C ARG A 258 -6.07 31.18 6.65
N ARG A 259 -5.93 29.83 6.77
CA ARG A 259 -4.68 29.18 6.47
C ARG A 259 -4.34 29.27 4.98
N SER A 260 -3.15 29.72 4.69
CA SER A 260 -2.61 29.72 3.33
C SER A 260 -2.14 28.32 2.94
N VAL A 261 -2.31 27.96 1.67
CA VAL A 261 -1.74 26.74 1.14
C VAL A 261 -0.22 26.92 1.10
N TYR A 262 0.48 26.07 1.84
CA TYR A 262 1.94 26.07 1.88
C TYR A 262 2.52 25.27 0.74
N LYS A 263 2.02 24.02 0.57
CA LYS A 263 2.43 23.12 -0.54
C LYS A 263 1.24 22.31 -1.04
N ARG A 264 1.22 22.10 -2.35
CA ARG A 264 0.41 21.08 -3.02
C ARG A 264 1.31 19.91 -3.28
N ILE A 265 1.06 18.79 -2.62
CA ILE A 265 1.99 17.65 -2.61
C ILE A 265 2.37 17.23 -4.02
N TRP A 266 1.40 17.03 -4.91
CA TRP A 266 1.69 16.59 -6.28
C TRP A 266 2.46 17.62 -7.07
N GLU A 267 1.94 18.84 -7.15
CA GLU A 267 2.46 19.90 -7.99
C GLU A 267 3.85 20.37 -7.53
N ASP A 268 4.06 20.50 -6.23
CA ASP A 268 5.25 21.13 -5.69
C ASP A 268 6.35 20.10 -5.36
N LEU A 269 5.99 18.83 -5.00
CA LEU A 269 6.98 17.86 -4.54
C LEU A 269 7.25 16.72 -5.54
N PHE A 270 6.29 16.37 -6.39
CA PHE A 270 6.46 15.24 -7.31
C PHE A 270 6.63 15.63 -8.76
N VAL A 271 5.85 16.63 -9.25
CA VAL A 271 5.91 17.08 -10.65
C VAL A 271 7.32 17.46 -11.11
N PRO A 272 8.20 18.09 -10.30
CA PRO A 272 9.56 18.39 -10.70
C PRO A 272 10.38 17.17 -11.15
N TYR A 273 10.06 16.00 -10.64
CA TYR A 273 10.79 14.75 -10.92
C TYR A 273 10.13 13.87 -11.98
N VAL A 274 8.88 14.15 -12.37
CA VAL A 274 8.08 13.33 -13.28
C VAL A 274 8.11 13.93 -14.69
N ASP A 275 8.50 13.14 -15.70
CA ASP A 275 8.59 13.60 -17.10
C ASP A 275 7.23 13.97 -17.69
N ASP A 276 6.24 13.10 -17.47
CA ASP A 276 4.85 13.30 -17.89
C ASP A 276 3.90 13.06 -16.70
N PRO A 277 3.47 14.15 -16.03
CA PRO A 277 2.56 14.07 -14.90
C PRO A 277 1.21 13.41 -15.21
N ALA A 278 0.71 13.55 -16.45
CA ALA A 278 -0.56 12.96 -16.84
C ALA A 278 -0.42 11.45 -17.05
N ALA A 279 0.63 11.02 -17.76
CA ALA A 279 0.94 9.61 -17.95
C ALA A 279 1.23 8.91 -16.63
N PHE A 280 1.93 9.54 -15.70
CA PHE A 280 2.20 8.99 -14.36
C PHE A 280 0.90 8.75 -13.60
N LYS A 281 0.00 9.74 -13.53
CA LYS A 281 -1.31 9.58 -12.86
C LYS A 281 -2.14 8.46 -13.50
N ALA A 282 -2.18 8.38 -14.82
CA ALA A 282 -2.90 7.32 -15.53
C ALA A 282 -2.31 5.94 -15.23
N ALA A 283 -0.98 5.79 -15.25
CA ALA A 283 -0.31 4.54 -14.95
C ALA A 283 -0.54 4.07 -13.50
N VAL A 284 -0.53 4.99 -12.53
CA VAL A 284 -0.87 4.67 -11.13
C VAL A 284 -2.32 4.22 -11.01
N HIS A 285 -3.25 4.85 -11.73
CA HIS A 285 -4.66 4.46 -11.72
C HIS A 285 -4.86 3.06 -12.31
N ASN A 286 -4.30 2.77 -13.49
CA ASN A 286 -4.36 1.45 -14.10
C ASN A 286 -3.76 0.38 -13.17
N PHE A 287 -2.61 0.66 -12.58
CA PHE A 287 -1.98 -0.24 -11.61
C PHE A 287 -2.90 -0.59 -10.44
N ILE A 288 -3.61 0.39 -9.88
CA ILE A 288 -4.54 0.15 -8.75
C ILE A 288 -5.70 -0.74 -9.20
N GLU A 289 -6.27 -0.50 -10.38
CA GLU A 289 -7.36 -1.31 -10.92
C GLU A 289 -6.92 -2.75 -11.16
N ASP A 290 -5.78 -2.95 -11.80
CA ASP A 290 -5.21 -4.27 -12.08
C ASP A 290 -4.84 -5.03 -10.81
N ARG A 291 -4.16 -4.36 -9.87
CA ARG A 291 -3.80 -4.93 -8.57
C ARG A 291 -5.06 -5.36 -7.80
N ASN A 292 -6.10 -4.54 -7.79
CA ASN A 292 -7.37 -4.88 -7.15
C ASN A 292 -8.09 -6.03 -7.85
N HIS A 293 -8.05 -6.08 -9.19
CA HIS A 293 -8.58 -7.21 -9.95
C HIS A 293 -7.92 -8.54 -9.54
N ILE A 294 -6.58 -8.56 -9.47
CA ILE A 294 -5.79 -9.73 -9.10
C ILE A 294 -6.02 -10.11 -7.63
N ALA A 295 -5.95 -9.14 -6.71
CA ALA A 295 -6.09 -9.39 -5.27
C ALA A 295 -7.46 -9.96 -4.88
N HIS A 296 -8.50 -9.65 -5.65
CA HIS A 296 -9.84 -10.20 -5.46
C HIS A 296 -10.07 -11.52 -6.21
N SER A 297 -9.04 -12.15 -6.73
CA SER A 297 -9.11 -13.45 -7.43
C SER A 297 -10.16 -13.48 -8.54
N LYS A 298 -10.33 -12.39 -9.25
CA LYS A 298 -11.24 -12.34 -10.40
C LYS A 298 -10.65 -13.12 -11.56
N VAL A 299 -11.53 -13.59 -12.46
CA VAL A 299 -11.09 -14.36 -13.63
C VAL A 299 -10.15 -13.51 -14.49
N LEU A 300 -8.97 -14.03 -14.77
CA LEU A 300 -7.95 -13.40 -15.59
C LEU A 300 -7.71 -14.25 -16.85
N SER A 301 -7.91 -13.68 -18.02
CA SER A 301 -7.55 -14.30 -19.31
C SER A 301 -6.07 -14.01 -19.62
N TRP A 302 -5.50 -14.79 -20.56
CA TRP A 302 -4.13 -14.54 -21.02
C TRP A 302 -3.92 -13.13 -21.57
N ASN A 303 -4.86 -12.66 -22.38
CA ASN A 303 -4.75 -11.30 -22.94
C ASN A 303 -4.80 -10.23 -21.84
N ALA A 304 -5.71 -10.35 -20.88
CA ALA A 304 -5.78 -9.43 -19.74
C ALA A 304 -4.49 -9.49 -18.90
N TYR A 305 -3.95 -10.69 -18.67
CA TYR A 305 -2.66 -10.88 -17.99
C TYR A 305 -1.51 -10.16 -18.69
N GLN A 306 -1.41 -10.24 -20.02
CA GLN A 306 -0.36 -9.54 -20.80
C GLN A 306 -0.51 -8.02 -20.71
N ILE A 307 -1.74 -7.51 -20.77
CA ILE A 307 -2.03 -6.07 -20.59
C ILE A 307 -1.58 -5.61 -19.21
N THR A 308 -1.99 -6.33 -18.16
CA THR A 308 -1.60 -6.07 -16.76
C THR A 308 -0.08 -6.04 -16.59
N LEU A 309 0.66 -6.96 -17.20
CA LEU A 309 2.13 -6.93 -17.15
C LEU A 309 2.73 -5.72 -17.87
N GLY A 310 2.11 -5.30 -18.97
CA GLY A 310 2.46 -4.07 -19.66
C GLY A 310 2.29 -2.85 -18.80
N ASP A 311 1.16 -2.73 -18.10
CA ASP A 311 0.86 -1.64 -17.18
C ASP A 311 1.83 -1.62 -15.98
N PHE A 312 2.17 -2.80 -15.42
CA PHE A 312 3.18 -2.91 -14.36
C PHE A 312 4.56 -2.46 -14.80
N SER A 313 4.96 -2.80 -16.02
CA SER A 313 6.24 -2.36 -16.59
C SER A 313 6.24 -0.85 -16.83
N ALA A 314 5.16 -0.30 -17.32
CA ALA A 314 5.03 1.13 -17.60
C ALA A 314 5.15 1.96 -16.31
N ILE A 315 4.40 1.62 -15.26
CA ILE A 315 4.47 2.32 -13.97
C ILE A 315 5.85 2.17 -13.32
N THR A 316 6.46 0.98 -13.38
CA THR A 316 7.81 0.75 -12.84
C THR A 316 8.84 1.67 -13.49
N ASN A 317 8.80 1.80 -14.81
CA ASN A 317 9.71 2.67 -15.55
C ASN A 317 9.52 4.14 -15.16
N LEU A 318 8.27 4.59 -15.02
CA LEU A 318 7.97 5.97 -14.61
C LEU A 318 8.46 6.27 -13.18
N ILE A 319 8.25 5.34 -12.24
CA ILE A 319 8.73 5.49 -10.86
C ILE A 319 10.27 5.51 -10.85
N THR A 320 10.92 4.61 -11.59
CA THR A 320 12.38 4.52 -11.63
C THR A 320 12.99 5.81 -12.22
N SER A 321 12.43 6.34 -13.31
CA SER A 321 12.86 7.61 -13.87
C SER A 321 12.71 8.76 -12.87
N ALA A 322 11.55 8.86 -12.21
CA ALA A 322 11.28 9.91 -11.23
C ALA A 322 12.21 9.78 -10.00
N ASN A 323 12.44 8.57 -9.49
CA ASN A 323 13.33 8.33 -8.37
C ASN A 323 14.79 8.67 -8.70
N THR A 324 15.25 8.34 -9.90
CA THR A 324 16.62 8.70 -10.35
C THR A 324 16.83 10.22 -10.37
N LYS A 325 15.85 10.97 -10.86
CA LYS A 325 15.92 12.44 -10.85
C LYS A 325 15.92 13.01 -9.45
N PHE A 326 15.08 12.45 -8.58
CA PHE A 326 15.01 12.85 -7.17
C PHE A 326 16.35 12.59 -6.46
N GLU A 327 16.97 11.41 -6.65
CA GLU A 327 18.27 11.08 -6.05
C GLU A 327 19.42 11.98 -6.55
N GLN A 328 19.36 12.43 -7.81
CA GLN A 328 20.33 13.39 -8.34
C GLN A 328 20.20 14.76 -7.68
N ASP A 329 18.98 15.18 -7.39
CA ASP A 329 18.69 16.45 -6.71
C ASP A 329 19.10 16.35 -5.23
N GLU A 330 18.75 15.27 -4.53
CA GLU A 330 19.13 14.99 -3.15
C GLU A 330 20.66 14.98 -2.96
N THR A 331 21.40 14.36 -3.89
CA THR A 331 22.87 14.37 -3.85
C THR A 331 23.43 15.79 -4.02
N SER A 332 22.77 16.62 -4.83
CA SER A 332 23.15 18.04 -5.00
C SER A 332 22.94 18.83 -3.71
N ASP A 333 21.85 18.57 -3.01
CA ASP A 333 21.55 19.22 -1.71
C ASP A 333 22.52 18.79 -0.61
N GLU A 334 22.91 17.51 -0.55
CA GLU A 334 23.94 17.03 0.38
C GLU A 334 25.31 17.71 0.14
N VAL A 335 25.69 17.89 -1.14
CA VAL A 335 26.92 18.61 -1.48
C VAL A 335 26.82 20.07 -1.06
N ALA A 336 25.67 20.72 -1.29
CA ALA A 336 25.45 22.11 -0.87
C ALA A 336 25.54 22.25 0.67
N LEU A 337 24.91 21.31 1.41
CA LEU A 337 24.98 21.29 2.89
C LEU A 337 26.41 21.06 3.39
N THR A 338 27.18 20.17 2.74
CA THR A 338 28.59 19.95 3.11
C THR A 338 29.42 21.22 2.92
N LEU A 339 29.20 21.94 1.80
CA LEU A 339 29.86 23.23 1.57
C LEU A 339 29.45 24.30 2.59
N GLU A 340 28.20 24.29 3.02
CA GLU A 340 27.69 25.21 4.05
C GLU A 340 28.35 24.93 5.41
N ILE A 341 28.50 23.66 5.80
CA ILE A 341 29.22 23.24 7.01
C ILE A 341 30.70 23.63 6.92
N GLU A 342 31.35 23.36 5.79
CA GLU A 342 32.78 23.76 5.59
C GLU A 342 32.96 25.30 5.66
N MET A 343 31.96 26.06 5.18
CA MET A 343 31.95 27.52 5.31
C MET A 343 31.76 27.98 6.74
N GLU A 344 30.87 27.33 7.49
CA GLU A 344 30.67 27.62 8.92
C GLU A 344 31.94 27.30 9.74
N GLU A 345 32.54 26.12 9.54
CA GLU A 345 33.81 25.76 10.18
C GLU A 345 34.93 26.77 9.87
N SER A 346 34.99 27.21 8.60
CA SER A 346 35.95 28.28 8.18
C SER A 346 35.66 29.63 8.84
N GLN A 347 34.42 29.93 9.21
CA GLN A 347 34.05 31.13 9.98
C GLN A 347 34.48 31.00 11.45
N TYR A 348 34.34 29.83 12.06
CA TYR A 348 34.81 29.59 13.44
C TYR A 348 36.33 29.77 13.55
N ASP A 349 37.12 29.22 12.62
CA ASP A 349 38.59 29.44 12.58
C ASP A 349 38.93 30.93 12.48
N ASN A 350 38.11 31.71 11.78
CA ASN A 350 38.30 33.15 11.66
C ASN A 350 37.85 33.92 12.93
N GLU A 351 36.86 33.41 13.65
CA GLU A 351 36.42 33.95 14.93
C GLU A 351 37.47 33.74 16.01
N ASP A 352 38.13 32.57 16.05
CA ASP A 352 39.24 32.29 16.97
C ASP A 352 40.45 33.23 16.70
N TYR A 353 40.81 33.42 15.44
CA TYR A 353 41.82 34.40 15.07
C TYR A 353 41.48 35.83 15.48
N LEU A 354 40.21 36.24 15.30
CA LEU A 354 39.74 37.57 15.71
C LEU A 354 39.71 37.74 17.23
N ARG A 355 39.40 36.70 17.97
CA ARG A 355 39.40 36.66 19.44
C ARG A 355 40.82 36.81 20.00
N ASP A 356 41.78 36.01 19.50
CA ASP A 356 43.18 36.09 19.87
C ASP A 356 43.78 37.45 19.60
N ARG A 357 43.45 38.05 18.48
CA ARG A 357 43.87 39.37 18.09
C ARG A 357 43.28 40.43 19.00
N LEU A 358 41.98 40.37 19.30
CA LEU A 358 41.30 41.33 20.19
C LEU A 358 41.81 41.21 21.64
N SER A 359 42.08 40.00 22.14
CA SER A 359 42.68 39.75 23.43
C SER A 359 44.07 40.38 23.51
N SER A 360 44.89 40.20 22.45
CA SER A 360 46.22 40.83 22.35
C SER A 360 46.22 42.32 22.26
N GLU A 361 45.27 42.96 21.56
CA GLU A 361 45.17 44.41 21.39
C GLU A 361 44.57 45.12 22.63
N THR A 362 43.67 44.44 23.34
CA THR A 362 42.94 45.06 24.49
C THR A 362 43.52 44.67 25.84
N GLY A 363 44.31 43.62 25.91
CA GLY A 363 44.79 43.02 27.16
C GLY A 363 43.69 42.39 28.02
N ILE A 364 42.56 42.08 27.41
CA ILE A 364 41.42 41.37 28.02
C ILE A 364 41.32 40.00 27.41
N ASP A 365 41.41 38.96 28.26
CA ASP A 365 41.20 37.58 27.79
C ASP A 365 39.76 37.39 27.36
N ILE A 366 39.55 37.13 26.05
CA ILE A 366 38.27 36.82 25.46
C ILE A 366 38.17 35.32 25.32
N LEU A 367 37.47 34.67 26.21
CA LEU A 367 37.32 33.22 26.29
C LEU A 367 36.10 32.76 25.50
N ASP A 368 36.15 31.57 24.95
CA ASP A 368 34.97 30.91 24.40
C ASP A 368 34.08 30.26 25.48
N GLU A 369 32.97 29.67 25.07
CA GLU A 369 32.01 29.07 26.02
C GLU A 369 32.63 27.85 26.75
N GLU A 370 33.51 27.08 26.09
CA GLU A 370 34.13 25.89 26.64
C GLU A 370 35.23 26.30 27.62
N GLU A 371 36.04 27.28 27.25
CA GLU A 371 37.07 27.89 28.15
C GLU A 371 36.42 28.54 29.37
N ILE A 372 35.29 29.22 29.24
CA ILE A 372 34.54 29.77 30.36
C ILE A 372 34.02 28.67 31.29
N LYS A 373 33.54 27.55 30.74
CA LYS A 373 33.10 26.40 31.54
C LYS A 373 34.27 25.78 32.31
N ASP A 374 35.38 25.55 31.63
CA ASP A 374 36.59 24.97 32.26
C ASP A 374 37.14 25.86 33.38
N TRP A 375 37.24 27.16 33.12
CA TRP A 375 37.65 28.15 34.14
C TRP A 375 36.66 28.19 35.32
N PHE A 376 35.36 28.09 35.04
CA PHE A 376 34.35 28.02 36.07
C PHE A 376 34.46 26.77 36.94
N ASP A 377 34.71 25.64 36.32
CA ASP A 377 34.88 24.34 37.00
C ASP A 377 36.15 24.37 37.88
N GLU A 378 37.24 24.99 37.42
CA GLU A 378 38.45 25.17 38.20
C GLU A 378 38.21 26.04 39.45
N VAL A 379 37.59 27.20 39.28
CA VAL A 379 37.24 28.12 40.40
C VAL A 379 36.27 27.44 41.36
N PHE A 380 35.30 26.68 40.83
CA PHE A 380 34.37 25.90 41.63
C PHE A 380 35.09 24.85 42.49
N HIS A 381 36.02 24.10 41.91
CA HIS A 381 36.83 23.13 42.65
C HIS A 381 37.72 23.76 43.74
N GLU A 382 38.34 24.89 43.46
CA GLU A 382 39.09 25.63 44.45
C GLU A 382 38.23 26.12 45.62
N LEU A 383 37.10 26.73 45.32
CA LEU A 383 36.13 27.19 46.32
C LEU A 383 35.63 26.02 47.18
N TYR A 384 35.29 24.93 46.52
CA TYR A 384 34.86 23.69 47.14
C TYR A 384 35.89 23.11 48.08
N ASN A 385 37.11 23.00 47.64
CA ASN A 385 38.22 22.51 48.46
C ASN A 385 38.50 23.45 49.65
N SER A 386 38.40 24.76 49.48
CA SER A 386 38.57 25.75 50.56
C SER A 386 37.48 25.59 51.62
N VAL A 387 36.24 25.45 51.22
CA VAL A 387 35.11 25.20 52.13
C VAL A 387 35.26 23.87 52.86
N TYR A 388 35.68 22.83 52.15
CA TYR A 388 35.93 21.50 52.69
C TYR A 388 37.04 21.52 53.77
N GLN A 389 38.15 22.18 53.51
CA GLN A 389 39.26 22.31 54.47
C GLN A 389 38.88 23.16 55.69
N GLN A 390 38.08 24.18 55.55
CA GLN A 390 37.64 25.08 56.59
C GLN A 390 36.69 24.38 57.60
N TYR A 391 35.90 23.44 57.17
CA TYR A 391 34.91 22.74 58.00
C TYR A 391 35.37 21.37 58.53
N HIS A 392 36.66 20.96 58.32
CA HIS A 392 37.28 19.72 58.86
C HIS A 392 36.39 18.48 58.60
N LEU A 393 35.91 18.31 57.39
CA LEU A 393 35.19 17.09 57.04
C LEU A 393 36.17 15.93 56.80
N ASP A 394 36.38 15.09 57.81
CA ASP A 394 37.36 14.01 57.89
C ASP A 394 36.99 12.74 57.07
N VAL A 395 36.19 12.81 56.04
CA VAL A 395 35.72 11.63 55.30
C VAL A 395 35.86 11.84 53.79
N CYS A 396 36.58 10.93 53.14
CA CYS A 396 36.65 10.81 51.68
C CYS A 396 35.29 10.39 51.14
N TYR A 397 34.47 11.32 50.67
CA TYR A 397 33.26 11.05 49.94
C TYR A 397 33.50 11.31 48.44
N ASP A 398 32.84 10.50 47.62
CA ASP A 398 32.73 10.75 46.18
C ASP A 398 31.92 12.04 45.95
N ILE A 399 32.20 12.79 44.88
CA ILE A 399 31.57 14.08 44.54
C ILE A 399 30.03 13.98 44.51
N SER A 400 29.50 12.80 44.17
CA SER A 400 28.05 12.53 44.18
C SER A 400 27.45 12.54 45.62
N ASP A 401 28.22 12.20 46.64
CA ASP A 401 27.72 12.12 48.02
C ASP A 401 27.77 13.49 48.74
N LEU A 402 28.55 14.42 48.25
CA LEU A 402 28.73 15.74 48.83
C LEU A 402 27.51 16.67 48.56
N SER A 403 26.81 16.47 47.48
CA SER A 403 25.57 17.23 47.19
C SER A 403 24.48 17.03 48.26
N SER A 404 24.47 15.85 48.90
CA SER A 404 23.51 15.56 50.00
C SER A 404 23.97 16.15 51.34
N ASN A 405 25.28 16.20 51.61
CA ASN A 405 25.83 16.71 52.89
C ASN A 405 25.95 18.23 52.95
N ILE A 406 26.15 18.90 51.81
CA ILE A 406 26.13 20.36 51.72
C ILE A 406 24.70 20.88 51.95
N GLY A 407 23.67 20.13 51.56
CA GLY A 407 22.26 20.42 51.85
C GLY A 407 21.97 20.52 53.37
N ASP A 408 22.62 19.67 54.18
CA ASP A 408 22.49 19.69 55.64
C ASP A 408 23.18 20.90 56.30
N LEU A 409 24.13 21.53 55.60
CA LEU A 409 24.78 22.80 56.03
C LEU A 409 24.06 24.05 55.51
N GLY A 410 22.95 23.92 54.80
CA GLY A 410 22.18 25.04 54.30
C GLY A 410 22.70 25.68 53.02
N PHE A 411 23.62 25.00 52.27
CA PHE A 411 24.11 25.50 50.99
C PHE A 411 23.67 24.54 49.88
N THR A 412 23.14 25.09 48.82
CA THR A 412 22.89 24.36 47.57
C THR A 412 23.74 24.95 46.45
N ILE A 413 24.63 24.16 45.88
CA ILE A 413 25.41 24.56 44.72
C ILE A 413 24.83 23.81 43.51
N SER A 414 24.27 24.55 42.57
CA SER A 414 23.77 23.98 41.31
C SER A 414 24.80 24.19 40.20
N SER A 415 24.92 23.21 39.29
CA SER A 415 25.72 23.38 38.08
C SER A 415 25.34 24.64 37.34
N PRO A 416 26.30 25.45 36.85
CA PRO A 416 25.98 26.61 36.03
C PRO A 416 25.25 26.18 34.76
N ALA A 417 24.10 26.82 34.49
CA ALA A 417 23.52 26.81 33.17
C ALA A 417 24.04 28.02 32.41
N VAL A 418 24.69 27.79 31.29
CA VAL A 418 25.10 28.87 30.39
C VAL A 418 23.90 29.15 29.46
N GLU A 419 23.24 30.29 29.67
CA GLU A 419 22.26 30.81 28.73
C GLU A 419 22.75 32.20 28.27
N ASP A 420 22.77 32.40 26.94
CA ASP A 420 23.10 33.67 26.28
C ASP A 420 24.52 34.23 26.64
N GLY A 421 25.54 33.39 26.68
CA GLY A 421 26.92 33.84 26.90
C GLY A 421 27.20 34.45 28.29
N SER A 422 26.37 34.19 29.29
CA SER A 422 26.60 34.59 30.67
C SER A 422 26.47 33.39 31.63
N ALA A 423 27.54 33.06 32.37
CA ALA A 423 27.48 32.10 33.47
C ALA A 423 26.89 32.76 34.72
N LYS A 424 25.82 32.16 35.28
CA LYS A 424 25.20 32.61 36.53
C LYS A 424 25.45 31.57 37.62
N LEU A 425 26.25 31.96 38.59
CA LEU A 425 26.37 31.20 39.83
C LEU A 425 25.23 31.62 40.79
N LYS A 426 24.39 30.66 41.13
CA LYS A 426 23.35 30.87 42.14
C LYS A 426 23.76 30.17 43.44
N ILE A 427 24.27 30.97 44.38
CA ILE A 427 24.46 30.52 45.76
C ILE A 427 23.19 30.86 46.52
N ILE A 428 22.50 29.84 46.99
CA ILE A 428 21.34 30.01 47.88
C ILE A 428 21.81 29.59 49.27
N ALA A 429 21.96 30.59 50.17
CA ALA A 429 22.22 30.37 51.57
C ALA A 429 20.94 30.12 52.35
#